data_ab1c3cf801d88901d89619adfef25465
#
_entry.id   ab1c3cf801d88901d89619adfef25465
#
_cell.length_a   1.000
_cell.length_b   1.000
_cell.length_c   1.000
_cell.angle_alpha   90.00
_cell.angle_beta   90.00
_cell.angle_gamma   90.00
#
_symmetry.space_group_name_H-M   'P 1'
#
loop_
_entity.id
_entity.type
_entity.pdbx_description
1 polymer ?
#
loop_
_entity_poly.entity_id
_entity_poly.type
_entity_poly.pdbx_seq_one_letter_code
_entity_poly.pdbx_strand_id
1 'polypeptide(L)'
;MRICALVVLVGVTTVGMAQSASQQSSQGAGQDASQAASAASTVLVVVGQPGQAPVIQRNGHWYVDVEGLARVTGGTLGFQANRIVLALPTAAVQQRPVQQQAAAPVKPPEEKGFTREFLRAGVEVMVVIREWRSALENAVRTNNPVEESWVSYYRRATQDKMALATAGATTESDRRAIGLLQSEMGMIGQLSDRFLALRSNLTYVDPTSLDNDPLDQKILACAQGMAAIAIPGGMFEEVSACQ
;
A
#
# COMPACT_ATOMS: atom_id res chain seq x y z
N MET A 1 -17.02 -36.93 25.23
CA MET A 1 -16.81 -38.24 24.55
C MET A 1 -17.78 -38.29 23.37
N ARG A 2 -17.27 -38.02 22.18
CA ARG A 2 -17.68 -38.55 20.87
C ARG A 2 -16.99 -37.71 19.80
N ILE A 3 -15.94 -38.31 19.27
CA ILE A 3 -15.10 -37.88 18.17
C ILE A 3 -15.84 -38.29 16.89
N CYS A 4 -16.08 -37.35 15.96
CA CYS A 4 -16.41 -37.66 14.57
C CYS A 4 -15.28 -37.23 13.68
N ALA A 5 -14.47 -38.21 13.27
CA ALA A 5 -13.47 -38.03 12.22
C ALA A 5 -14.16 -38.14 10.85
N LEU A 6 -13.98 -37.17 9.99
CA LEU A 6 -14.39 -37.23 8.59
C LEU A 6 -13.16 -37.50 7.74
N VAL A 7 -13.09 -38.73 7.20
CA VAL A 7 -12.06 -39.16 6.24
C VAL A 7 -12.57 -38.82 4.85
N VAL A 8 -11.83 -37.99 4.09
CA VAL A 8 -12.05 -37.78 2.67
C VAL A 8 -11.06 -38.62 1.88
N LEU A 9 -11.59 -39.60 1.15
CA LEU A 9 -10.87 -40.45 0.22
C LEU A 9 -10.69 -39.72 -1.10
N VAL A 10 -9.43 -39.56 -1.52
CA VAL A 10 -9.07 -39.10 -2.87
C VAL A 10 -8.81 -40.33 -3.72
N GLY A 11 -9.67 -40.54 -4.73
CA GLY A 11 -9.51 -41.57 -5.73
C GLY A 11 -8.56 -41.16 -6.82
N VAL A 12 -7.51 -41.94 -7.04
CA VAL A 12 -6.59 -41.85 -8.16
C VAL A 12 -7.06 -42.85 -9.22
N THR A 13 -7.42 -42.39 -10.42
CA THR A 13 -7.64 -43.25 -11.59
C THR A 13 -6.49 -43.10 -12.55
N THR A 14 -5.73 -44.18 -12.67
CA THR A 14 -4.74 -44.42 -13.73
C THR A 14 -5.39 -45.20 -14.87
N VAL A 15 -5.24 -44.75 -16.12
CA VAL A 15 -5.41 -45.50 -17.38
C VAL A 15 -4.33 -44.97 -18.28
N GLY A 16 -3.34 -45.70 -18.80
CA GLY A 16 -3.33 -47.00 -19.42
C GLY A 16 -2.70 -46.82 -20.77
N MET A 17 -1.58 -47.46 -20.98
CA MET A 17 -0.65 -47.49 -22.11
C MET A 17 -1.30 -47.73 -23.48
N ALA A 18 -0.67 -47.20 -24.56
CA ALA A 18 -0.41 -47.97 -25.78
C ALA A 18 0.85 -47.45 -26.48
N GLN A 19 1.85 -48.31 -26.53
CA GLN A 19 3.03 -48.22 -27.39
C GLN A 19 2.65 -48.58 -28.82
N SER A 20 3.25 -47.89 -29.80
CA SER A 20 3.59 -48.51 -31.10
C SER A 20 4.81 -47.84 -31.66
N ALA A 21 5.86 -48.63 -31.79
CA ALA A 21 7.07 -48.30 -32.48
C ALA A 21 6.87 -48.52 -34.00
N SER A 22 7.46 -47.68 -34.84
CA SER A 22 8.01 -48.08 -36.14
C SER A 22 9.05 -47.08 -36.60
N GLN A 23 10.25 -47.59 -36.82
CA GLN A 23 11.39 -46.97 -37.49
C GLN A 23 11.07 -46.61 -38.93
N GLN A 24 11.62 -45.58 -39.51
CA GLN A 24 12.62 -45.66 -40.59
C GLN A 24 13.14 -44.31 -41.02
N SER A 25 14.43 -44.32 -41.12
CA SER A 25 15.34 -43.32 -41.68
C SER A 25 15.04 -42.93 -43.13
N SER A 26 15.23 -41.65 -43.47
CA SER A 26 16.09 -41.28 -44.62
C SER A 26 16.29 -39.77 -44.71
N GLN A 27 17.49 -39.42 -45.05
CA GLN A 27 18.10 -38.15 -45.34
C GLN A 27 17.32 -37.29 -46.34
N GLY A 28 17.30 -36.00 -46.15
CA GLY A 28 16.89 -35.01 -47.13
C GLY A 28 17.17 -33.61 -46.63
N ALA A 29 18.32 -33.09 -47.07
CA ALA A 29 18.65 -31.69 -46.89
C ALA A 29 17.67 -30.80 -47.67
N GLY A 30 17.38 -29.65 -47.10
CA GLY A 30 16.89 -28.56 -47.91
C GLY A 30 15.74 -27.77 -47.36
N GLN A 31 16.06 -26.53 -47.08
CA GLN A 31 15.19 -25.35 -47.09
C GLN A 31 14.36 -25.05 -45.85
N ASP A 32 15.03 -24.32 -44.98
CA ASP A 32 14.38 -23.36 -44.11
C ASP A 32 13.57 -22.36 -44.93
N ALA A 33 12.31 -22.63 -45.09
CA ALA A 33 11.36 -21.61 -45.49
C ALA A 33 10.81 -20.97 -44.20
N SER A 34 11.44 -19.87 -43.82
CA SER A 34 10.91 -18.91 -42.86
C SER A 34 9.47 -18.54 -43.22
N GLN A 35 8.50 -19.22 -42.66
CA GLN A 35 7.16 -18.67 -42.52
C GLN A 35 7.20 -17.68 -41.38
N ALA A 36 7.74 -16.48 -41.65
CA ALA A 36 7.43 -15.29 -40.90
C ALA A 36 5.95 -14.99 -41.07
N ALA A 37 5.12 -15.57 -40.20
CA ALA A 37 3.78 -15.05 -40.02
C ALA A 37 3.95 -13.56 -39.60
N SER A 38 3.50 -12.68 -40.50
CA SER A 38 3.34 -11.24 -40.20
C SER A 38 2.35 -11.08 -39.05
N ALA A 39 2.80 -11.36 -37.84
CA ALA A 39 2.13 -10.89 -36.65
C ALA A 39 2.25 -9.37 -36.68
N ALA A 40 1.12 -8.68 -36.79
CA ALA A 40 1.05 -7.23 -36.66
C ALA A 40 1.81 -6.85 -35.36
N SER A 41 3.03 -6.32 -35.53
CA SER A 41 3.87 -5.97 -34.38
C SER A 41 3.28 -4.74 -33.71
N THR A 42 2.63 -4.96 -32.58
CA THR A 42 2.19 -3.86 -31.72
C THR A 42 3.41 -3.15 -31.16
N VAL A 43 3.42 -1.83 -31.27
CA VAL A 43 4.53 -1.01 -30.78
C VAL A 43 4.07 -0.04 -29.70
N LEU A 44 4.89 0.17 -28.70
CA LEU A 44 4.74 1.22 -27.71
C LEU A 44 5.33 2.51 -28.26
N VAL A 45 4.53 3.56 -28.29
CA VAL A 45 4.95 4.93 -28.59
C VAL A 45 4.82 5.76 -27.32
N VAL A 46 5.87 6.46 -26.94
CA VAL A 46 5.84 7.39 -25.81
C VAL A 46 5.66 8.80 -26.35
N VAL A 47 4.58 9.46 -25.97
CA VAL A 47 4.26 10.81 -26.44
C VAL A 47 5.36 11.79 -26.05
N GLY A 48 5.89 12.54 -27.03
CA GLY A 48 6.97 13.48 -26.81
C GLY A 48 8.40 12.91 -26.91
N GLN A 49 8.52 11.61 -27.23
CA GLN A 49 9.82 10.96 -27.44
C GLN A 49 9.91 10.38 -28.86
N PRO A 50 11.04 10.56 -29.56
CA PRO A 50 11.24 9.96 -30.87
C PRO A 50 11.63 8.47 -30.69
N GLY A 51 10.75 7.56 -31.08
CA GLY A 51 11.08 6.13 -31.08
C GLY A 51 9.88 5.25 -30.78
N GLN A 52 10.08 3.93 -30.99
CA GLN A 52 9.09 2.89 -30.75
C GLN A 52 9.77 1.69 -30.12
N ALA A 53 9.10 1.01 -29.19
CA ALA A 53 9.55 -0.25 -28.61
C ALA A 53 8.58 -1.38 -29.01
N PRO A 54 9.04 -2.57 -29.41
CA PRO A 54 8.18 -3.70 -29.69
C PRO A 54 7.49 -4.16 -28.40
N VAL A 55 6.21 -4.53 -28.56
CA VAL A 55 5.40 -5.02 -27.45
C VAL A 55 4.89 -6.40 -27.80
N ILE A 56 4.95 -7.31 -26.86
CA ILE A 56 4.42 -8.67 -27.02
C ILE A 56 3.23 -8.87 -26.08
N GLN A 57 2.23 -9.60 -26.54
CA GLN A 57 1.12 -10.02 -25.70
C GLN A 57 1.31 -11.47 -25.27
N ARG A 58 1.24 -11.75 -23.97
CA ARG A 58 1.32 -13.09 -23.43
C ARG A 58 0.30 -13.24 -22.30
N ASN A 59 -0.54 -14.26 -22.41
CA ASN A 59 -1.59 -14.54 -21.41
C ASN A 59 -2.52 -13.35 -21.12
N GLY A 60 -2.86 -12.54 -22.14
CA GLY A 60 -3.70 -11.36 -21.99
C GLY A 60 -2.99 -10.12 -21.44
N HIS A 61 -1.71 -10.21 -21.09
CA HIS A 61 -0.90 -9.09 -20.62
C HIS A 61 0.07 -8.58 -21.68
N TRP A 62 0.32 -7.27 -21.68
CA TRP A 62 1.26 -6.64 -22.59
C TRP A 62 2.63 -6.50 -21.91
N TYR A 63 3.69 -6.90 -22.60
CA TYR A 63 5.06 -6.83 -22.14
C TYR A 63 5.88 -6.01 -23.12
N VAL A 64 6.73 -5.15 -22.58
CA VAL A 64 7.72 -4.39 -23.33
C VAL A 64 9.11 -4.76 -22.82
N ASP A 65 10.05 -4.87 -23.74
CA ASP A 65 11.45 -5.02 -23.37
C ASP A 65 11.96 -3.77 -22.65
N VAL A 66 12.53 -3.96 -21.47
CA VAL A 66 12.96 -2.86 -20.61
C VAL A 66 14.12 -2.04 -21.22
N GLU A 67 14.97 -2.68 -22.03
CA GLU A 67 16.02 -1.96 -22.78
C GLU A 67 15.40 -1.15 -23.93
N GLY A 68 14.41 -1.72 -24.62
CA GLY A 68 13.61 -1.01 -25.61
C GLY A 68 12.91 0.21 -25.03
N LEU A 69 12.31 0.06 -23.86
CA LEU A 69 11.67 1.17 -23.14
C LEU A 69 12.69 2.25 -22.75
N ALA A 70 13.83 1.89 -22.20
CA ALA A 70 14.90 2.82 -21.85
C ALA A 70 15.37 3.61 -23.09
N ARG A 71 15.56 2.91 -24.21
CA ARG A 71 15.98 3.55 -25.49
C ARG A 71 14.95 4.55 -25.99
N VAL A 72 13.66 4.20 -25.97
CA VAL A 72 12.58 5.07 -26.43
C VAL A 72 12.42 6.29 -25.54
N THR A 73 12.62 6.13 -24.22
CA THR A 73 12.50 7.23 -23.26
C THR A 73 13.79 8.03 -23.07
N GLY A 74 14.88 7.62 -23.74
CA GLY A 74 16.22 8.22 -23.52
C GLY A 74 16.76 7.97 -22.12
N GLY A 75 16.20 6.99 -21.41
CA GLY A 75 16.60 6.62 -20.05
C GLY A 75 17.85 5.76 -19.99
N THR A 76 18.42 5.63 -18.80
CA THR A 76 19.54 4.72 -18.51
C THR A 76 19.08 3.59 -17.60
N LEU A 77 19.56 2.36 -17.89
CA LEU A 77 19.28 1.19 -17.07
C LEU A 77 20.44 0.90 -16.14
N GLY A 78 20.14 0.72 -14.86
CA GLY A 78 21.05 0.23 -13.85
C GLY A 78 20.60 -1.12 -13.32
N PHE A 79 21.52 -2.07 -13.18
CA PHE A 79 21.25 -3.38 -12.60
C PHE A 79 21.89 -3.43 -11.20
N GLN A 80 21.07 -3.62 -10.17
CA GLN A 80 21.52 -3.71 -8.78
C GLN A 80 21.02 -5.00 -8.18
N ALA A 81 21.90 -5.94 -7.93
CA ALA A 81 21.61 -7.22 -7.30
C ALA A 81 20.24 -7.82 -7.71
N ASN A 82 19.16 -7.39 -7.08
CA ASN A 82 17.81 -7.96 -7.24
C ASN A 82 16.80 -6.96 -7.82
N ARG A 83 17.22 -5.86 -8.41
CA ARG A 83 16.34 -4.87 -9.05
C ARG A 83 16.94 -4.23 -10.28
N ILE A 84 16.06 -3.88 -11.22
CA ILE A 84 16.37 -3.08 -12.40
C ILE A 84 15.91 -1.66 -12.11
N VAL A 85 16.80 -0.69 -12.28
CA VAL A 85 16.50 0.74 -12.10
C VAL A 85 16.52 1.41 -13.44
N LEU A 86 15.37 1.95 -13.87
CA LEU A 86 15.27 2.80 -15.06
C LEU A 86 15.27 4.26 -14.62
N ALA A 87 16.35 4.97 -14.92
CA ALA A 87 16.44 6.41 -14.72
C ALA A 87 16.00 7.11 -16.01
N LEU A 88 14.86 7.83 -15.96
CA LEU A 88 14.38 8.62 -17.08
C LEU A 88 15.08 9.99 -17.10
N PRO A 89 15.44 10.51 -18.29
CA PRO A 89 15.92 11.89 -18.37
C PRO A 89 14.77 12.79 -17.92
N THR A 90 15.01 13.57 -16.90
CA THR A 90 14.12 14.66 -16.56
C THR A 90 14.09 15.56 -17.80
N ALA A 91 12.91 15.84 -18.36
CA ALA A 91 12.79 16.74 -19.53
C ALA A 91 13.48 18.05 -19.19
N ALA A 92 14.72 18.17 -19.65
CA ALA A 92 15.41 19.43 -19.62
C ALA A 92 14.62 20.35 -20.56
N VAL A 93 13.85 21.24 -20.00
CA VAL A 93 13.38 22.44 -20.68
C VAL A 93 14.62 23.01 -21.37
N GLN A 94 14.63 23.07 -22.70
CA GLN A 94 15.70 23.68 -23.49
C GLN A 94 15.88 25.12 -23.00
N GLN A 95 16.79 25.29 -22.07
CA GLN A 95 17.23 26.59 -21.63
C GLN A 95 18.16 27.13 -22.72
N ARG A 96 17.69 28.14 -23.50
CA ARG A 96 18.55 29.07 -24.17
C ARG A 96 19.62 29.54 -23.17
N PRO A 97 20.89 29.70 -23.58
CA PRO A 97 21.89 30.25 -22.70
C PRO A 97 21.56 31.74 -22.41
N VAL A 98 20.81 31.93 -21.34
CA VAL A 98 20.72 33.24 -20.67
C VAL A 98 21.89 33.24 -19.69
N GLN A 99 22.76 34.27 -19.85
CA GLN A 99 23.90 34.56 -18.99
C GLN A 99 23.53 34.31 -17.52
N GLN A 100 24.27 33.43 -16.88
CA GLN A 100 24.19 33.15 -15.46
C GLN A 100 24.53 34.39 -14.65
N GLN A 101 23.54 35.23 -14.42
CA GLN A 101 23.54 36.08 -13.26
C GLN A 101 23.20 35.19 -12.09
N ALA A 102 24.12 35.01 -11.15
CA ALA A 102 23.97 34.17 -9.98
C ALA A 102 22.72 34.62 -9.18
N ALA A 103 21.57 34.04 -9.54
CA ALA A 103 20.39 34.20 -8.74
C ALA A 103 20.58 33.31 -7.50
N ALA A 104 20.47 33.92 -6.33
CA ALA A 104 20.41 33.19 -5.06
C ALA A 104 19.44 32.01 -5.18
N PRO A 105 19.70 30.87 -4.53
CA PRO A 105 18.85 29.70 -4.60
C PRO A 105 17.43 30.11 -4.22
N VAL A 106 16.53 30.11 -5.20
CA VAL A 106 15.10 30.34 -4.96
C VAL A 106 14.64 29.13 -4.16
N LYS A 107 14.43 29.36 -2.86
CA LYS A 107 13.80 28.38 -1.98
C LYS A 107 12.48 27.95 -2.64
N PRO A 108 12.22 26.64 -2.84
CA PRO A 108 10.93 26.20 -3.39
C PRO A 108 9.80 26.84 -2.59
N PRO A 109 8.66 27.21 -3.22
CA PRO A 109 7.53 27.73 -2.49
C PRO A 109 7.21 26.80 -1.34
N GLU A 110 7.18 27.31 -0.12
CA GLU A 110 6.81 26.50 1.05
C GLU A 110 5.38 25.99 0.84
N GLU A 111 5.24 24.70 0.70
CA GLU A 111 3.93 24.06 0.72
C GLU A 111 3.32 24.34 2.10
N LYS A 112 2.17 24.99 2.14
CA LYS A 112 1.54 25.38 3.41
C LYS A 112 0.47 24.40 3.86
N GLY A 113 -0.14 23.67 2.92
CA GLY A 113 -1.19 22.72 3.16
C GLY A 113 -0.67 21.32 3.44
N PHE A 114 -1.58 20.37 3.57
CA PHE A 114 -1.23 18.96 3.77
C PHE A 114 -0.45 18.38 2.60
N THR A 115 0.68 17.73 2.92
CA THR A 115 1.45 16.98 1.93
C THR A 115 0.85 15.60 1.67
N ARG A 116 1.07 15.07 0.46
CA ARG A 116 0.59 13.73 0.11
C ARG A 116 1.28 12.64 0.92
N GLU A 117 2.55 12.82 1.20
CA GLU A 117 3.37 11.90 1.99
C GLU A 117 2.84 11.79 3.41
N PHE A 118 2.57 12.93 4.06
CA PHE A 118 1.97 12.97 5.38
C PHE A 118 0.58 12.34 5.39
N LEU A 119 -0.31 12.72 4.46
CA LEU A 119 -1.67 12.19 4.39
C LEU A 119 -1.67 10.67 4.21
N ARG A 120 -0.78 10.13 3.37
CA ARG A 120 -0.65 8.69 3.19
C ARG A 120 -0.26 7.98 4.49
N ALA A 121 0.76 8.49 5.18
CA ALA A 121 1.19 7.94 6.46
C ALA A 121 0.13 8.11 7.55
N GLY A 122 -0.56 9.25 7.59
CA GLY A 122 -1.66 9.51 8.51
C GLY A 122 -2.84 8.54 8.32
N VAL A 123 -3.20 8.22 7.07
CA VAL A 123 -4.22 7.20 6.78
C VAL A 123 -3.80 5.84 7.34
N GLU A 124 -2.53 5.46 7.26
CA GLU A 124 -2.04 4.20 7.86
C GLU A 124 -2.18 4.18 9.39
N VAL A 125 -1.92 5.30 10.07
CA VAL A 125 -2.19 5.43 11.51
C VAL A 125 -3.66 5.21 11.83
N MET A 126 -4.54 5.89 11.09
CA MET A 126 -5.99 5.80 11.27
C MET A 126 -6.54 4.39 11.03
N VAL A 127 -5.99 3.66 10.05
CA VAL A 127 -6.37 2.27 9.78
C VAL A 127 -6.06 1.39 10.99
N VAL A 128 -4.86 1.50 11.58
CA VAL A 128 -4.48 0.69 12.76
C VAL A 128 -5.34 1.05 13.98
N ILE A 129 -5.62 2.33 14.21
CA ILE A 129 -6.50 2.77 15.31
C ILE A 129 -7.92 2.20 15.11
N ARG A 130 -8.45 2.24 13.91
CA ARG A 130 -9.76 1.66 13.60
C ARG A 130 -9.80 0.16 13.79
N GLU A 131 -8.76 -0.56 13.38
CA GLU A 131 -8.63 -2.00 13.62
C GLU A 131 -8.56 -2.30 15.11
N TRP A 132 -7.78 -1.53 15.87
CA TRP A 132 -7.70 -1.65 17.32
C TRP A 132 -9.05 -1.46 17.98
N ARG A 133 -9.77 -0.38 17.64
CA ARG A 133 -11.14 -0.14 18.12
C ARG A 133 -12.08 -1.30 17.78
N SER A 134 -12.05 -1.80 16.54
CA SER A 134 -12.89 -2.90 16.10
C SER A 134 -12.58 -4.21 16.85
N ALA A 135 -11.30 -4.47 17.14
CA ALA A 135 -10.90 -5.62 17.94
C ALA A 135 -11.43 -5.51 19.39
N LEU A 136 -11.34 -4.32 19.98
CA LEU A 136 -11.87 -4.05 21.32
C LEU A 136 -13.39 -4.20 21.36
N GLU A 137 -14.11 -3.61 20.42
CA GLU A 137 -15.55 -3.73 20.27
C GLU A 137 -15.98 -5.20 20.14
N ASN A 138 -15.31 -5.94 19.27
CA ASN A 138 -15.60 -7.36 19.09
C ASN A 138 -15.35 -8.17 20.38
N ALA A 139 -14.24 -7.92 21.07
CA ALA A 139 -13.94 -8.61 22.33
C ALA A 139 -15.01 -8.32 23.42
N VAL A 140 -15.47 -7.08 23.52
CA VAL A 140 -16.54 -6.68 24.46
C VAL A 140 -17.86 -7.34 24.08
N ARG A 141 -18.29 -7.23 22.81
CA ARG A 141 -19.57 -7.78 22.33
C ARG A 141 -19.67 -9.30 22.42
N THR A 142 -18.56 -9.99 22.22
CA THR A 142 -18.52 -11.46 22.29
C THR A 142 -18.11 -12.00 23.67
N ASN A 143 -17.97 -11.10 24.64
CA ASN A 143 -17.49 -11.44 25.99
C ASN A 143 -16.15 -12.17 26.01
N ASN A 144 -15.31 -11.95 25.00
CA ASN A 144 -13.95 -12.45 24.96
C ASN A 144 -13.04 -11.59 25.86
N PRO A 145 -11.96 -12.19 26.42
CA PRO A 145 -11.05 -11.42 27.27
C PRO A 145 -10.32 -10.34 26.47
N VAL A 146 -10.30 -9.13 27.03
CA VAL A 146 -9.36 -8.09 26.61
C VAL A 146 -8.03 -8.37 27.29
N GLU A 147 -6.99 -8.68 26.51
CA GLU A 147 -5.69 -9.09 27.01
C GLU A 147 -4.61 -8.07 26.65
N GLU A 148 -3.68 -7.85 27.57
CA GLU A 148 -2.54 -6.95 27.37
C GLU A 148 -1.71 -7.31 26.14
N SER A 149 -1.62 -8.58 25.80
CA SER A 149 -0.82 -9.07 24.67
C SER A 149 -1.21 -8.42 23.35
N TRP A 150 -2.49 -8.46 22.99
CA TRP A 150 -2.95 -7.88 21.73
C TRP A 150 -3.18 -6.37 21.81
N VAL A 151 -3.53 -5.81 22.99
CA VAL A 151 -3.58 -4.36 23.20
C VAL A 151 -2.19 -3.74 22.98
N SER A 152 -1.16 -4.34 23.57
CA SER A 152 0.23 -3.92 23.37
C SER A 152 0.70 -4.06 21.92
N TYR A 153 0.19 -5.06 21.18
CA TYR A 153 0.45 -5.18 19.72
C TYR A 153 -0.07 -3.96 18.96
N TYR A 154 -1.36 -3.61 19.13
CA TYR A 154 -1.95 -2.46 18.46
C TYR A 154 -1.29 -1.14 18.88
N ARG A 155 -0.96 -1.00 20.16
CA ARG A 155 -0.26 0.18 20.69
C ARG A 155 1.07 0.39 19.97
N ARG A 156 1.89 -0.66 19.86
CA ARG A 156 3.17 -0.60 19.14
C ARG A 156 2.97 -0.34 17.65
N ALA A 157 2.07 -1.06 17.00
CA ALA A 157 1.78 -0.87 15.59
C ALA A 157 1.35 0.57 15.27
N THR A 158 0.52 1.18 16.13
CA THR A 158 0.13 2.58 15.99
C THR A 158 1.31 3.53 16.20
N GLN A 159 2.18 3.27 17.19
CA GLN A 159 3.39 4.06 17.42
C GLN A 159 4.35 4.02 16.24
N ASP A 160 4.57 2.85 15.63
CA ASP A 160 5.42 2.68 14.45
C ASP A 160 4.88 3.50 13.26
N LYS A 161 3.57 3.45 13.01
CA LYS A 161 2.93 4.25 11.96
C LYS A 161 2.97 5.74 12.28
N MET A 162 2.79 6.13 13.55
CA MET A 162 2.92 7.51 14.00
C MET A 162 4.33 8.07 13.77
N ALA A 163 5.37 7.27 13.98
CA ALA A 163 6.75 7.67 13.69
C ALA A 163 6.94 7.98 12.19
N LEU A 164 6.35 7.17 11.31
CA LEU A 164 6.37 7.41 9.86
C LEU A 164 5.62 8.69 9.49
N ALA A 165 4.43 8.91 10.04
CA ALA A 165 3.66 10.14 9.81
C ALA A 165 4.43 11.37 10.30
N THR A 166 5.06 11.30 11.47
CA THR A 166 5.88 12.37 12.01
C THR A 166 7.09 12.68 11.12
N ALA A 167 7.76 11.65 10.59
CA ALA A 167 8.89 11.82 9.67
C ALA A 167 8.45 12.44 8.32
N GLY A 168 7.21 12.17 7.88
CA GLY A 168 6.64 12.74 6.65
C GLY A 168 6.07 14.16 6.82
N ALA A 169 5.94 14.66 8.04
CA ALA A 169 5.33 15.97 8.32
C ALA A 169 6.30 17.12 8.02
N THR A 170 6.15 17.75 6.88
CA THR A 170 7.06 18.83 6.41
C THR A 170 6.45 20.22 6.52
N THR A 171 5.12 20.33 6.46
CA THR A 171 4.41 21.62 6.54
C THR A 171 3.90 21.92 7.96
N GLU A 172 3.42 23.13 8.18
CA GLU A 172 2.76 23.50 9.43
C GLU A 172 1.42 22.76 9.60
N SER A 173 0.66 22.58 8.52
CA SER A 173 -0.58 21.77 8.54
C SER A 173 -0.32 20.33 8.95
N ASP A 174 0.73 19.70 8.41
CA ASP A 174 1.14 18.34 8.77
C ASP A 174 1.48 18.25 10.27
N ARG A 175 2.32 19.17 10.76
CA ARG A 175 2.75 19.18 12.18
C ARG A 175 1.58 19.35 13.15
N ARG A 176 0.62 20.20 12.82
CA ARG A 176 -0.57 20.37 13.65
C ARG A 176 -1.45 19.12 13.66
N ALA A 177 -1.59 18.46 12.52
CA ALA A 177 -2.38 17.23 12.41
C ALA A 177 -1.76 16.04 13.15
N ILE A 178 -0.42 16.00 13.37
CA ILE A 178 0.20 15.03 14.28
C ILE A 178 -0.44 15.07 15.67
N GLY A 179 -0.75 16.27 16.16
CA GLY A 179 -1.44 16.43 17.46
C GLY A 179 -2.81 15.76 17.50
N LEU A 180 -3.58 15.82 16.41
CA LEU A 180 -4.88 15.13 16.31
C LEU A 180 -4.71 13.61 16.32
N LEU A 181 -3.75 13.08 15.56
CA LEU A 181 -3.44 11.64 15.53
C LEU A 181 -2.97 11.13 16.89
N GLN A 182 -2.15 11.91 17.61
CA GLN A 182 -1.70 11.57 18.96
C GLN A 182 -2.87 11.57 19.97
N SER A 183 -3.76 12.54 19.85
CA SER A 183 -4.96 12.61 20.69
C SER A 183 -5.85 11.38 20.50
N GLU A 184 -6.10 10.98 19.24
CA GLU A 184 -6.90 9.80 18.95
C GLU A 184 -6.25 8.50 19.44
N MET A 185 -4.93 8.35 19.24
CA MET A 185 -4.17 7.23 19.79
C MET A 185 -4.27 7.20 21.34
N GLY A 186 -4.22 8.36 21.97
CA GLY A 186 -4.40 8.49 23.43
C GLY A 186 -5.79 8.04 23.89
N MET A 187 -6.83 8.43 23.17
CA MET A 187 -8.22 8.07 23.49
C MET A 187 -8.47 6.56 23.39
N ILE A 188 -8.03 5.92 22.28
CA ILE A 188 -8.19 4.46 22.15
C ILE A 188 -7.34 3.70 23.17
N GLY A 189 -6.16 4.22 23.52
CA GLY A 189 -5.35 3.68 24.60
C GLY A 189 -6.08 3.71 25.93
N GLN A 190 -6.66 4.86 26.33
CA GLN A 190 -7.46 5.00 27.57
C GLN A 190 -8.67 4.07 27.57
N LEU A 191 -9.37 3.95 26.44
CA LEU A 191 -10.50 3.03 26.30
C LEU A 191 -10.07 1.58 26.57
N SER A 192 -8.97 1.16 25.95
CA SER A 192 -8.42 -0.19 26.15
C SER A 192 -7.96 -0.45 27.57
N ASP A 193 -7.25 0.51 28.20
CA ASP A 193 -6.77 0.39 29.58
C ASP A 193 -7.93 0.24 30.57
N ARG A 194 -9.05 0.92 30.33
CA ARG A 194 -10.27 0.76 31.11
C ARG A 194 -10.82 -0.67 31.03
N PHE A 195 -10.90 -1.25 29.85
CA PHE A 195 -11.39 -2.62 29.68
C PHE A 195 -10.42 -3.67 30.22
N LEU A 196 -9.11 -3.46 30.10
CA LEU A 196 -8.09 -4.28 30.76
C LEU A 196 -8.27 -4.27 32.29
N ALA A 197 -8.47 -3.11 32.90
CA ALA A 197 -8.71 -2.99 34.33
C ALA A 197 -9.99 -3.69 34.78
N LEU A 198 -11.10 -3.56 34.03
CA LEU A 198 -12.35 -4.25 34.35
C LEU A 198 -12.16 -5.78 34.32
N ARG A 199 -11.45 -6.29 33.34
CA ARG A 199 -11.18 -7.73 33.23
C ARG A 199 -10.23 -8.25 34.30
N SER A 200 -9.17 -7.50 34.63
CA SER A 200 -8.24 -7.89 35.68
C SER A 200 -8.91 -8.00 37.07
N ASN A 201 -9.95 -7.21 37.29
CA ASN A 201 -10.76 -7.22 38.51
C ASN A 201 -11.94 -8.20 38.45
N LEU A 202 -12.02 -9.05 37.43
CA LEU A 202 -13.12 -10.00 37.20
C LEU A 202 -14.50 -9.33 37.16
N THR A 203 -14.54 -8.05 36.78
CA THR A 203 -15.77 -7.29 36.65
C THR A 203 -16.52 -7.71 35.39
N TYR A 204 -17.81 -7.99 35.52
CA TYR A 204 -18.64 -8.26 34.35
C TYR A 204 -18.71 -7.02 33.48
N VAL A 205 -18.54 -7.21 32.19
CA VAL A 205 -18.67 -6.18 31.15
C VAL A 205 -19.86 -6.49 30.30
N ASP A 206 -20.83 -5.59 30.27
CA ASP A 206 -22.00 -5.72 29.41
C ASP A 206 -21.58 -5.66 27.92
N PRO A 207 -22.01 -6.59 27.07
CA PRO A 207 -21.70 -6.58 25.63
C PRO A 207 -22.09 -5.30 24.90
N THR A 208 -23.05 -4.53 25.43
CA THR A 208 -23.52 -3.27 24.86
C THR A 208 -22.84 -2.02 25.45
N SER A 209 -21.87 -2.21 26.36
CA SER A 209 -21.25 -1.11 27.11
C SER A 209 -20.52 -0.08 26.25
N LEU A 210 -20.17 -0.43 25.00
CA LEU A 210 -19.57 0.50 24.03
C LEU A 210 -20.60 1.28 23.21
N ASP A 211 -21.85 0.83 23.11
CA ASP A 211 -22.84 1.40 22.19
C ASP A 211 -23.11 2.90 22.45
N ASN A 212 -23.04 3.31 23.71
CA ASN A 212 -23.24 4.69 24.13
C ASN A 212 -22.06 5.22 24.95
N ASP A 213 -20.88 4.63 24.83
CA ASP A 213 -19.70 5.06 25.56
C ASP A 213 -19.22 6.42 25.04
N PRO A 214 -19.11 7.46 25.91
CA PRO A 214 -18.75 8.80 25.47
C PRO A 214 -17.35 8.88 24.87
N LEU A 215 -16.40 8.07 25.36
CA LEU A 215 -15.03 8.06 24.85
C LEU A 215 -14.97 7.36 23.49
N ASP A 216 -15.71 6.27 23.30
CA ASP A 216 -15.82 5.59 22.01
C ASP A 216 -16.48 6.49 20.96
N GLN A 217 -17.57 7.19 21.31
CA GLN A 217 -18.22 8.17 20.42
C GLN A 217 -17.26 9.33 20.05
N LYS A 218 -16.44 9.77 21.02
CA LYS A 218 -15.45 10.81 20.78
C LYS A 218 -14.35 10.35 19.81
N ILE A 219 -13.86 9.11 19.93
CA ILE A 219 -12.91 8.50 18.99
C ILE A 219 -13.50 8.51 17.57
N LEU A 220 -14.73 8.05 17.40
CA LEU A 220 -15.40 8.04 16.09
C LEU A 220 -15.57 9.45 15.50
N ALA A 221 -15.98 10.42 16.32
CA ALA A 221 -16.15 11.81 15.89
C ALA A 221 -14.81 12.47 15.52
N CYS A 222 -13.74 12.17 16.27
CA CYS A 222 -12.38 12.62 15.95
C CYS A 222 -11.91 12.06 14.60
N ALA A 223 -12.07 10.75 14.37
CA ALA A 223 -11.74 10.09 13.12
C ALA A 223 -12.47 10.71 11.93
N GLN A 224 -13.76 10.96 12.08
CA GLN A 224 -14.58 11.60 11.03
C GLN A 224 -14.12 13.03 10.73
N GLY A 225 -13.83 13.81 11.78
CA GLY A 225 -13.33 15.16 11.62
C GLY A 225 -11.96 15.21 10.91
N MET A 226 -11.04 14.33 11.29
CA MET A 226 -9.75 14.22 10.62
C MET A 226 -9.88 13.82 9.15
N ALA A 227 -10.77 12.87 8.83
CA ALA A 227 -11.03 12.47 7.45
C ALA A 227 -11.59 13.63 6.60
N ALA A 228 -12.40 14.50 7.19
CA ALA A 228 -12.99 15.65 6.49
C ALA A 228 -11.95 16.70 6.09
N ILE A 229 -10.91 16.92 6.90
CA ILE A 229 -9.85 17.91 6.62
C ILE A 229 -8.68 17.34 5.80
N ALA A 230 -8.58 16.03 5.64
CA ALA A 230 -7.45 15.33 5.00
C ALA A 230 -7.46 15.48 3.48
N ILE A 231 -7.30 16.70 2.98
CA ILE A 231 -7.30 17.03 1.55
C ILE A 231 -5.89 17.46 1.14
N PRO A 232 -5.28 16.87 0.09
CA PRO A 232 -3.97 17.28 -0.39
C PRO A 232 -3.91 18.77 -0.72
N GLY A 233 -2.95 19.49 -0.14
CA GLY A 233 -2.82 20.96 -0.28
C GLY A 233 -3.83 21.74 0.56
N GLY A 234 -4.78 21.09 1.24
CA GLY A 234 -5.72 21.72 2.16
C GLY A 234 -5.02 22.25 3.40
N MET A 235 -5.58 23.31 3.99
CA MET A 235 -5.05 23.87 5.23
C MET A 235 -5.58 23.09 6.43
N PHE A 236 -4.79 23.07 7.49
CA PHE A 236 -5.22 22.49 8.76
C PHE A 236 -6.41 23.27 9.36
N GLU A 237 -7.41 22.53 9.79
CA GLU A 237 -8.54 23.02 10.57
C GLU A 237 -8.62 22.25 11.90
N GLU A 238 -9.06 22.96 12.96
CA GLU A 238 -9.22 22.32 14.28
C GLU A 238 -10.39 21.33 14.27
N VAL A 239 -10.15 20.15 14.83
CA VAL A 239 -11.19 19.12 15.02
C VAL A 239 -11.50 19.05 16.51
N SER A 240 -12.58 19.71 16.93
CA SER A 240 -12.96 19.82 18.37
C SER A 240 -13.16 18.46 19.05
N ALA A 241 -13.62 17.46 18.31
CA ALA A 241 -13.79 16.11 18.84
C ALA A 241 -12.46 15.42 19.24
N CYS A 242 -11.31 15.91 18.74
CA CYS A 242 -10.00 15.37 19.07
C CYS A 242 -9.36 16.05 20.33
N GLN A 243 -10.02 17.04 20.94
CA GLN A 243 -9.52 17.82 22.08
C GLN A 243 -10.00 17.26 23.43
#